data_014cfbfea3701652631f9ee3c80080cf
#
_entry.id   014cfbfea3701652631f9ee3c80080cf
#
_cell.length_a   1.000
_cell.length_b   1.000
_cell.length_c   1.000
_cell.angle_alpha   90.00
_cell.angle_beta   90.00
_cell.angle_gamma   90.00
#
_symmetry.space_group_name_H-M   'P 1'
#
loop_
_entity.id
_entity.type
_entity.pdbx_description
1 polymer ?
#
loop_
_entity_poly.entity_id
_entity_poly.type
_entity_poly.pdbx_seq_one_letter_code
_entity_poly.pdbx_strand_id
1 'polypeptide(L)'
;MNKNKKLILDVINQRKTLIGIGPMSKNSTDACIELSDTYDVPMMLIPSRRQVDSKFLGGGYANNWSTEDFSKYVNKKSIKKKVLLCRDHGGPWQNNVEIEKKLDLSK
;
A
#
# COMPACT_ATOMS: atom_id res chain seq x y z
N MET A 1 9.33 0.11 -20.23
CA MET A 1 8.71 0.93 -19.15
C MET A 1 8.09 0.00 -18.15
N ASN A 2 8.27 0.28 -16.85
CA ASN A 2 7.69 -0.58 -15.84
C ASN A 2 6.17 -0.42 -15.81
N LYS A 3 5.48 -1.50 -15.44
CA LYS A 3 4.02 -1.60 -15.48
C LYS A 3 3.32 -0.52 -14.64
N ASN A 4 3.82 -0.26 -13.44
CA ASN A 4 3.23 0.75 -12.55
C ASN A 4 3.38 2.16 -13.12
N LYS A 5 4.53 2.46 -13.68
CA LYS A 5 4.76 3.75 -14.33
C LYS A 5 3.80 3.95 -15.51
N LYS A 6 3.62 2.90 -16.31
CA LYS A 6 2.68 2.96 -17.43
C LYS A 6 1.24 3.21 -16.97
N LEU A 7 0.78 2.52 -15.93
CA LEU A 7 -0.56 2.74 -15.37
C LEU A 7 -0.76 4.19 -14.92
N ILE A 8 0.22 4.75 -14.22
CA ILE A 8 0.16 6.14 -13.75
C ILE A 8 0.10 7.10 -14.92
N LEU A 9 0.97 6.93 -15.93
CA LEU A 9 0.99 7.79 -17.10
C LEU A 9 -0.33 7.71 -17.90
N ASP A 10 -0.89 6.51 -18.04
CA ASP A 10 -2.17 6.33 -18.74
C ASP A 10 -3.30 7.10 -18.04
N VAL A 11 -3.35 7.04 -16.70
CA VAL A 11 -4.33 7.79 -15.90
C VAL A 11 -4.15 9.30 -16.08
N ILE A 12 -2.93 9.79 -16.02
CA ILE A 12 -2.61 11.20 -16.21
C ILE A 12 -3.03 11.67 -17.62
N ASN A 13 -2.67 10.89 -18.65
CA ASN A 13 -2.97 11.23 -20.03
C ASN A 13 -4.46 11.24 -20.32
N GLN A 14 -5.23 10.41 -19.63
CA GLN A 14 -6.70 10.38 -19.73
C GLN A 14 -7.36 11.42 -18.83
N ARG A 15 -6.60 12.18 -18.06
CA ARG A 15 -7.09 13.17 -17.09
C ARG A 15 -8.09 12.58 -16.09
N LYS A 16 -7.81 11.35 -15.64
CA LYS A 16 -8.60 10.64 -14.63
C LYS A 16 -7.92 10.75 -13.28
N THR A 17 -8.70 10.56 -12.22
CA THR A 17 -8.20 10.54 -10.85
C THR A 17 -8.05 9.10 -10.37
N LEU A 18 -6.91 8.77 -9.75
CA LEU A 18 -6.72 7.52 -9.05
C LEU A 18 -7.36 7.60 -7.66
N ILE A 19 -8.08 6.56 -7.29
CA ILE A 19 -8.64 6.43 -5.94
C ILE A 19 -7.60 5.76 -5.05
N GLY A 20 -7.31 6.40 -3.91
CA GLY A 20 -6.43 5.83 -2.88
C GLY A 20 -7.24 5.34 -1.69
N ILE A 21 -6.98 4.11 -1.27
CA ILE A 21 -7.66 3.45 -0.15
C ILE A 21 -6.65 3.16 0.96
N GLY A 22 -6.95 3.61 2.19
CA GLY A 22 -6.18 3.22 3.36
C GLY A 22 -6.58 1.83 3.82
N PRO A 23 -5.67 0.84 3.80
CA PRO A 23 -6.00 -0.54 4.16
C PRO A 23 -6.05 -0.71 5.68
N MET A 24 -7.19 -0.46 6.28
CA MET A 24 -7.39 -0.58 7.73
C MET A 24 -7.53 -2.04 8.18
N SER A 25 -7.86 -2.94 7.27
CA SER A 25 -8.13 -4.34 7.56
C SER A 25 -7.93 -5.19 6.31
N LYS A 26 -7.91 -6.51 6.51
CA LYS A 26 -7.91 -7.44 5.39
C LYS A 26 -9.15 -7.25 4.50
N ASN A 27 -10.32 -7.00 5.11
CA ASN A 27 -11.56 -6.83 4.35
C ASN A 27 -11.52 -5.59 3.44
N SER A 28 -11.02 -4.46 3.91
CA SER A 28 -10.91 -3.26 3.07
C SER A 28 -9.88 -3.45 1.95
N THR A 29 -8.80 -4.16 2.22
CA THR A 29 -7.79 -4.52 1.21
C THR A 29 -8.40 -5.42 0.14
N ASP A 30 -9.11 -6.47 0.55
CA ASP A 30 -9.78 -7.40 -0.35
C ASP A 30 -10.80 -6.69 -1.23
N ALA A 31 -11.61 -5.80 -0.65
CA ALA A 31 -12.61 -5.03 -1.39
C ALA A 31 -11.95 -4.16 -2.47
N CYS A 32 -10.85 -3.50 -2.14
CA CYS A 32 -10.11 -2.69 -3.11
C CYS A 32 -9.61 -3.54 -4.29
N ILE A 33 -9.00 -4.68 -4.00
CA ILE A 33 -8.47 -5.58 -5.03
C ILE A 33 -9.59 -6.12 -5.90
N GLU A 34 -10.69 -6.56 -5.30
CA GLU A 34 -11.85 -7.10 -6.03
C GLU A 34 -12.50 -6.06 -6.94
N LEU A 35 -12.66 -4.83 -6.45
CA LEU A 35 -13.20 -3.74 -7.27
C LEU A 35 -12.30 -3.41 -8.44
N SER A 36 -10.98 -3.35 -8.21
CA SER A 36 -10.01 -3.11 -9.27
C SER A 36 -10.09 -4.19 -10.35
N ASP A 37 -10.16 -5.45 -9.95
CA ASP A 37 -10.24 -6.58 -10.90
C ASP A 37 -11.60 -6.62 -11.61
N THR A 38 -12.70 -6.42 -10.88
CA THR A 38 -14.05 -6.52 -11.44
C THR A 38 -14.32 -5.42 -12.49
N TYR A 39 -13.93 -4.20 -12.19
CA TYR A 39 -14.18 -3.05 -13.07
C TYR A 39 -13.00 -2.70 -13.97
N ASP A 40 -11.90 -3.44 -13.85
CA ASP A 40 -10.68 -3.22 -14.64
C ASP A 40 -10.16 -1.78 -14.50
N VAL A 41 -10.13 -1.28 -13.27
CA VAL A 41 -9.68 0.09 -12.96
C VAL A 41 -8.44 0.06 -12.06
N PRO A 42 -7.45 0.93 -12.33
CA PRO A 42 -6.33 1.07 -11.41
C PRO A 42 -6.77 1.71 -10.10
N MET A 43 -6.26 1.20 -9.00
CA MET A 43 -6.51 1.74 -7.66
C MET A 43 -5.22 1.76 -6.86
N MET A 44 -5.13 2.65 -5.86
CA MET A 44 -3.98 2.69 -4.96
C MET A 44 -4.37 2.16 -3.58
N LEU A 45 -3.52 1.32 -3.01
CA LEU A 45 -3.53 1.02 -1.59
C LEU A 45 -2.42 1.87 -0.95
N ILE A 46 -2.81 2.73 -0.03
CA ILE A 46 -1.91 3.74 0.55
C ILE A 46 -1.76 3.58 2.06
N PRO A 47 -1.22 2.45 2.55
CA PRO A 47 -1.08 2.24 3.98
C PRO A 47 -0.13 3.26 4.61
N SER A 48 -0.54 3.77 5.78
CA SER A 48 0.39 4.48 6.66
C SER A 48 1.34 3.48 7.31
N ARG A 49 2.43 3.96 7.90
CA ARG A 49 3.36 3.11 8.64
C ARG A 49 2.71 2.47 9.86
N ARG A 50 1.67 3.07 10.42
CA ARG A 50 0.92 2.46 11.54
C ARG A 50 0.04 1.30 11.07
N GLN A 51 -0.46 1.37 9.85
CA GLN A 51 -1.26 0.30 9.26
C GLN A 51 -0.41 -0.88 8.81
N VAL A 52 0.65 -0.62 8.07
CA VAL A 52 1.58 -1.63 7.53
C VAL A 52 2.99 -1.06 7.59
N ASP A 53 3.90 -1.77 8.22
CA ASP A 53 5.30 -1.34 8.29
C ASP A 53 6.23 -2.54 8.12
N SER A 54 7.53 -2.28 7.99
CA SER A 54 8.51 -3.34 7.81
C SER A 54 8.51 -4.30 9.01
N LYS A 55 8.87 -5.55 8.76
CA LYS A 55 9.03 -6.54 9.82
C LYS A 55 10.05 -6.09 10.85
N PHE A 56 11.13 -5.45 10.41
CA PHE A 56 12.17 -4.90 11.27
C PHE A 56 11.60 -3.90 12.30
N LEU A 57 10.58 -3.15 11.93
CA LEU A 57 9.93 -2.15 12.80
C LEU A 57 8.68 -2.68 13.50
N GLY A 58 8.42 -3.99 13.41
CA GLY A 58 7.33 -4.63 14.14
C GLY A 58 6.01 -4.77 13.37
N GLY A 59 5.99 -4.40 12.09
CA GLY A 59 4.77 -4.45 11.29
C GLY A 59 3.77 -3.37 11.69
N GLY A 60 2.54 -3.49 11.21
CA GLY A 60 1.45 -2.57 11.50
C GLY A 60 0.24 -3.27 12.10
N TYR A 61 -0.81 -2.51 12.40
CA TYR A 61 -2.02 -3.08 13.02
C TYR A 61 -2.96 -3.74 12.01
N ALA A 62 -2.85 -3.42 10.72
CA ALA A 62 -3.74 -3.98 9.69
C ALA A 62 -3.40 -5.44 9.46
N ASN A 63 -4.25 -6.34 9.93
CA ASN A 63 -4.12 -7.79 9.83
C ASN A 63 -2.73 -8.32 10.26
N ASN A 64 -2.05 -7.62 11.14
CA ASN A 64 -0.66 -7.93 11.56
C ASN A 64 0.32 -8.06 10.39
N TRP A 65 0.04 -7.44 9.27
CA TRP A 65 0.93 -7.51 8.11
C TRP A 65 2.20 -6.70 8.30
N SER A 66 3.31 -7.31 7.95
CA SER A 66 4.51 -6.55 7.59
C SER A 66 4.36 -6.00 6.17
N THR A 67 5.20 -5.03 5.81
CA THR A 67 5.25 -4.50 4.43
C THR A 67 5.49 -5.64 3.43
N GLU A 68 6.39 -6.55 3.77
CA GLU A 68 6.75 -7.69 2.93
C GLU A 68 5.54 -8.62 2.72
N ASP A 69 4.83 -8.96 3.80
CA ASP A 69 3.65 -9.84 3.74
C ASP A 69 2.49 -9.18 3.00
N PHE A 70 2.28 -7.89 3.25
CA PHE A 70 1.24 -7.11 2.57
C PHE A 70 1.46 -7.08 1.07
N SER A 71 2.68 -6.78 0.64
CA SER A 71 3.03 -6.76 -0.78
C SER A 71 2.81 -8.11 -1.45
N LYS A 72 3.24 -9.19 -0.81
CA LYS A 72 3.02 -10.55 -1.32
C LYS A 72 1.53 -10.88 -1.42
N TYR A 73 0.76 -10.53 -0.40
CA TYR A 73 -0.68 -10.79 -0.37
C TYR A 73 -1.40 -10.08 -1.52
N VAL A 74 -1.15 -8.79 -1.69
CA VAL A 74 -1.77 -7.99 -2.76
C VAL A 74 -1.37 -8.53 -4.13
N ASN A 75 -0.09 -8.81 -4.34
CA ASN A 75 0.39 -9.32 -5.63
C ASN A 75 -0.20 -10.70 -5.96
N LYS A 76 -0.39 -11.55 -4.95
CA LYS A 76 -0.98 -12.88 -5.16
C LYS A 76 -2.47 -12.79 -5.46
N LYS A 77 -3.20 -11.93 -4.76
CA LYS A 77 -4.67 -11.82 -4.90
C LYS A 77 -5.08 -11.04 -6.13
N SER A 78 -4.34 -10.01 -6.51
CA SER A 78 -4.67 -9.18 -7.67
C SER A 78 -4.49 -9.95 -8.97
N ILE A 79 -5.56 -10.08 -9.75
CA ILE A 79 -5.56 -10.82 -11.03
C ILE A 79 -5.07 -9.91 -12.15
N LYS A 80 -5.65 -8.72 -12.28
CA LYS A 80 -5.34 -7.79 -13.37
C LYS A 80 -4.09 -6.95 -13.11
N LYS A 81 -3.55 -7.01 -11.89
CA LYS A 81 -2.31 -6.30 -11.52
C LYS A 81 -2.38 -4.79 -11.72
N LYS A 82 -3.53 -4.19 -11.41
CA LYS A 82 -3.75 -2.75 -11.50
C LYS A 82 -3.84 -2.07 -10.12
N VAL A 83 -3.54 -2.77 -9.05
CA VAL A 83 -3.44 -2.19 -7.72
C VAL A 83 -2.03 -1.70 -7.48
N LEU A 84 -1.89 -0.41 -7.24
CA LEU A 84 -0.61 0.24 -6.95
C LEU A 84 -0.42 0.33 -5.44
N LEU A 85 0.76 -0.06 -4.96
CA LEU A 85 1.11 0.08 -3.55
C LEU A 85 1.88 1.37 -3.35
N CYS A 86 1.36 2.23 -2.48
CA CYS A 86 1.94 3.53 -2.17
C CYS A 86 2.16 3.64 -0.67
N ARG A 87 2.71 4.74 -0.21
CA ARG A 87 2.92 4.99 1.22
C ARG A 87 2.25 6.30 1.61
N ASP A 88 1.43 6.25 2.66
CA ASP A 88 0.85 7.42 3.30
C ASP A 88 1.56 7.63 4.66
N HIS A 89 1.72 8.87 5.08
CA HIS A 89 2.40 9.18 6.36
C HIS A 89 3.71 8.39 6.53
N GLY A 90 4.61 8.51 5.56
CA GLY A 90 5.86 7.73 5.52
C GLY A 90 7.02 8.31 6.34
N GLY A 91 6.80 9.38 7.10
CA GLY A 91 7.85 10.02 7.89
C GLY A 91 8.33 9.17 9.08
N PRO A 92 9.36 9.63 9.81
CA PRO A 92 9.93 8.90 10.96
C PRO A 92 9.03 8.95 12.18
N TRP A 93 9.37 8.16 13.19
CA TRP A 93 8.76 8.18 14.53
C TRP A 93 7.29 7.75 14.54
N GLN A 94 6.94 6.79 13.68
CA GLN A 94 5.55 6.32 13.53
C GLN A 94 5.21 5.13 14.43
N ASN A 95 6.19 4.42 14.97
CA ASN A 95 5.95 3.25 15.83
C ASN A 95 6.87 3.24 17.04
N ASN A 96 6.52 2.39 18.03
CA ASN A 96 7.25 2.33 19.30
C ASN A 96 8.69 1.82 19.14
N VAL A 97 8.92 0.93 18.19
CA VAL A 97 10.27 0.35 17.98
C VAL A 97 11.26 1.46 17.60
N GLU A 98 10.91 2.31 16.65
CA GLU A 98 11.82 3.40 16.25
C GLU A 98 11.92 4.48 17.34
N ILE A 99 10.85 4.74 18.10
CA ILE A 99 10.87 5.69 19.21
C ILE A 99 11.77 5.17 20.34
N GLU A 100 11.58 3.92 20.77
CA GLU A 100 12.36 3.29 21.84
C GLU A 100 13.83 3.16 21.47
N LYS A 101 14.15 2.80 20.24
CA LYS A 101 15.52 2.65 19.76
C LYS A 101 16.12 3.95 19.28
N LYS A 102 15.38 5.06 19.32
CA LYS A 102 15.81 6.38 18.84
C LYS A 102 16.35 6.32 17.42
N LEU A 103 15.71 5.52 16.57
CA LEU A 103 16.10 5.39 15.18
C LEU A 103 15.66 6.63 14.39
N ASP A 104 16.54 7.13 13.54
CA ASP A 104 16.20 8.23 12.64
C ASP A 104 16.09 7.69 11.22
N LEU A 105 14.86 7.42 10.80
CA LEU A 105 14.56 6.87 9.48
C LEU A 105 14.38 7.94 8.39
N SER A 106 14.56 9.22 8.76
CA SER A 106 14.50 10.31 7.79
C SER A 106 15.80 10.48 7.00
N LYS A 107 16.86 9.81 7.46
CA LYS A 107 18.19 9.90 6.84
C LYS A 107 18.48 8.66 5.96
#